data_90a20cafbf2fb4723a4bdc4304d02399
#
_entry.id   90a20cafbf2fb4723a4bdc4304d02399
#
_cell.length_a   1.000
_cell.length_b   1.000
_cell.length_c   1.000
_cell.angle_alpha   90.00
_cell.angle_beta   90.00
_cell.angle_gamma   90.00
#
_symmetry.space_group_name_H-M   'P 1'
#
loop_
_entity.id
_entity.type
_entity.pdbx_description
1 polymer ?
#
loop_
_entity_poly.entity_id
_entity_poly.type
_entity_poly.pdbx_seq_one_letter_code
_entity_poly.pdbx_strand_id
1 'polypeptide(L)'
;MNAVLPPGITREHFAALVADLQKVVGKAYVFTDTQWELPAYIDAYQTTPDEVHQPSAAVAPANTGELQRILEIARHYKAPLWTISTGKNFAYGGPAPRKAGYIVLDLKRMNRILEVNEKHGYAVVEPGVSYFDLYRHLQKIGSKLWIDCARPAGAGCCPIRWSMAWVTRRMATI
;
A
#
# COMPACT_ATOMS: atom_id res chain seq x y z
N MET A 1 5.82 -16.82 14.75
CA MET A 1 4.73 -15.99 15.33
C MET A 1 3.43 -16.78 15.27
N ASN A 2 2.56 -16.69 16.28
CA ASN A 2 1.23 -17.31 16.18
C ASN A 2 0.34 -16.52 15.25
N ALA A 3 -0.46 -17.21 14.43
CA ALA A 3 -1.41 -16.54 13.53
C ALA A 3 -2.48 -15.79 14.36
N VAL A 4 -2.59 -14.48 14.14
CA VAL A 4 -3.61 -13.64 14.76
C VAL A 4 -4.81 -13.59 13.81
N LEU A 5 -6.01 -13.81 14.34
CA LEU A 5 -7.24 -13.73 13.55
C LEU A 5 -7.84 -12.32 13.59
N PRO A 6 -8.60 -11.92 12.56
CA PRO A 6 -9.34 -10.67 12.60
C PRO A 6 -10.34 -10.67 13.77
N PRO A 7 -10.57 -9.53 14.43
CA PRO A 7 -11.50 -9.44 15.55
C PRO A 7 -12.90 -9.93 15.18
N GLY A 8 -13.44 -10.84 15.98
CA GLY A 8 -14.80 -11.39 15.79
C GLY A 8 -14.96 -12.41 14.65
N ILE A 9 -13.87 -12.82 14.01
CA ILE A 9 -13.89 -13.82 12.95
C ILE A 9 -13.34 -15.16 13.44
N THR A 10 -14.09 -16.23 13.24
CA THR A 10 -13.63 -17.59 13.57
C THR A 10 -12.60 -18.07 12.56
N ARG A 11 -11.83 -19.11 12.92
CA ARG A 11 -10.81 -19.68 12.02
C ARG A 11 -11.40 -20.20 10.71
N GLU A 12 -12.60 -20.78 10.77
CA GLU A 12 -13.33 -21.29 9.59
C GLU A 12 -13.75 -20.14 8.66
N HIS A 13 -14.35 -19.08 9.22
CA HIS A 13 -14.71 -17.89 8.45
C HIS A 13 -13.49 -17.17 7.89
N PHE A 14 -12.39 -17.17 8.61
CA PHE A 14 -11.13 -16.59 8.10
C PHE A 14 -10.57 -17.40 6.92
N ALA A 15 -10.61 -18.72 6.98
CA ALA A 15 -10.21 -19.58 5.87
C ALA A 15 -11.08 -19.36 4.61
N ALA A 16 -12.40 -19.24 4.80
CA ALA A 16 -13.31 -18.92 3.71
C ALA A 16 -13.03 -17.53 3.11
N LEU A 17 -12.83 -16.50 3.95
CA LEU A 17 -12.47 -15.17 3.53
C LEU A 17 -11.18 -15.16 2.70
N VAL A 18 -10.14 -15.84 3.16
CA VAL A 18 -8.85 -15.96 2.43
C VAL A 18 -9.06 -16.64 1.08
N ALA A 19 -9.86 -17.72 1.02
CA ALA A 19 -10.18 -18.39 -0.23
C ALA A 19 -10.92 -17.47 -1.22
N ASP A 20 -11.86 -16.64 -0.73
CA ASP A 20 -12.57 -15.68 -1.58
C ASP A 20 -11.66 -14.55 -2.07
N LEU A 21 -10.76 -14.04 -1.24
CA LEU A 21 -9.73 -13.08 -1.66
C LEU A 21 -8.80 -13.68 -2.74
N GLN A 22 -8.40 -14.95 -2.57
CA GLN A 22 -7.57 -15.66 -3.56
C GLN A 22 -8.27 -15.86 -4.91
N LYS A 23 -9.58 -16.01 -4.96
CA LYS A 23 -10.36 -16.05 -6.21
C LYS A 23 -10.32 -14.73 -6.97
N VAL A 24 -10.18 -13.59 -6.25
CA VAL A 24 -10.16 -12.26 -6.85
C VAL A 24 -8.78 -11.89 -7.40
N VAL A 25 -7.73 -12.01 -6.59
CA VAL A 25 -6.38 -11.52 -6.94
C VAL A 25 -5.39 -12.63 -7.31
N GLY A 26 -5.77 -13.90 -7.10
CA GLY A 26 -4.89 -15.04 -7.22
C GLY A 26 -4.14 -15.36 -5.91
N LYS A 27 -3.79 -16.64 -5.74
CA LYS A 27 -3.15 -17.15 -4.52
C LYS A 27 -1.82 -16.45 -4.21
N ALA A 28 -1.04 -16.11 -5.23
CA ALA A 28 0.26 -15.45 -5.09
C ALA A 28 0.20 -14.02 -4.51
N TYR A 29 -0.99 -13.43 -4.40
CA TYR A 29 -1.20 -12.05 -3.95
C TYR A 29 -2.07 -11.95 -2.69
N VAL A 30 -2.25 -13.09 -2.01
CA VAL A 30 -2.85 -13.15 -0.67
C VAL A 30 -1.84 -13.79 0.27
N PHE A 31 -1.29 -13.02 1.17
CA PHE A 31 -0.21 -13.39 2.08
C PHE A 31 -0.78 -13.76 3.45
N THR A 32 -0.49 -14.95 3.91
CA THR A 32 -0.97 -15.46 5.20
C THR A 32 0.12 -16.12 6.03
N ASP A 33 1.31 -16.32 5.45
CA ASP A 33 2.44 -16.95 6.13
C ASP A 33 3.03 -16.00 7.17
N THR A 34 2.94 -16.40 8.45
CA THR A 34 3.43 -15.60 9.58
C THR A 34 4.94 -15.62 9.74
N GLN A 35 5.64 -16.51 9.06
CA GLN A 35 7.08 -16.67 9.17
C GLN A 35 7.84 -15.91 8.07
N TRP A 36 7.33 -15.88 6.85
CA TRP A 36 8.04 -15.35 5.69
C TRP A 36 7.39 -14.15 5.02
N GLU A 37 6.06 -14.10 4.98
CA GLU A 37 5.33 -13.09 4.22
C GLU A 37 4.88 -11.91 5.09
N LEU A 38 4.22 -12.19 6.21
CA LEU A 38 3.66 -11.16 7.10
C LEU A 38 4.70 -10.30 7.84
N PRO A 39 5.93 -10.76 8.11
CA PRO A 39 6.98 -9.89 8.65
C PRO A 39 7.30 -8.66 7.79
N ALA A 40 7.03 -8.70 6.49
CA ALA A 40 7.17 -7.53 5.61
C ALA A 40 6.19 -6.39 5.93
N TYR A 41 5.15 -6.66 6.71
CA TYR A 41 4.11 -5.71 7.13
C TYR A 41 4.23 -5.29 8.60
N ILE A 42 5.37 -5.54 9.22
CA ILE A 42 5.73 -5.03 10.56
C ILE A 42 6.46 -3.69 10.38
N ASP A 43 6.21 -2.76 11.29
CA ASP A 43 6.93 -1.47 11.29
C ASP A 43 8.27 -1.63 12.01
N ALA A 44 9.37 -1.48 11.27
CA ALA A 44 10.73 -1.58 11.83
C ALA A 44 11.06 -0.49 12.88
N TYR A 45 10.26 0.55 12.98
CA TYR A 45 10.44 1.66 13.92
C TYR A 45 9.42 1.69 15.06
N GLN A 46 8.59 0.65 15.17
CA GLN A 46 7.63 0.59 16.28
C GLN A 46 8.35 0.34 17.62
N THR A 47 7.84 0.96 18.67
CA THR A 47 8.36 0.81 20.05
C THR A 47 7.55 -0.19 20.86
N THR A 48 6.44 -0.67 20.33
CA THR A 48 5.57 -1.67 20.93
C THR A 48 5.92 -3.08 20.42
N PRO A 49 5.60 -4.14 21.19
CA PRO A 49 5.77 -5.50 20.71
C PRO A 49 5.05 -5.77 19.38
N ASP A 50 5.63 -6.60 18.51
CA ASP A 50 5.12 -6.91 17.18
C ASP A 50 3.69 -7.47 17.21
N GLU A 51 3.34 -8.23 18.26
CA GLU A 51 2.02 -8.85 18.41
C GLU A 51 0.87 -7.84 18.48
N VAL A 52 1.14 -6.60 18.91
CA VAL A 52 0.13 -5.53 19.02
C VAL A 52 -0.31 -5.04 17.64
N HIS A 53 0.57 -5.17 16.65
CA HIS A 53 0.39 -4.64 15.30
C HIS A 53 0.45 -5.72 14.21
N GLN A 54 0.44 -6.99 14.59
CA GLN A 54 0.55 -8.10 13.65
C GLN A 54 -0.71 -8.20 12.77
N PRO A 55 -0.57 -8.19 11.42
CA PRO A 55 -1.69 -8.44 10.54
C PRO A 55 -2.11 -9.93 10.56
N SER A 56 -3.38 -10.19 10.25
CA SER A 56 -3.88 -11.55 10.03
C SER A 56 -3.57 -12.08 8.63
N ALA A 57 -3.58 -11.20 7.65
CA ALA A 57 -3.27 -11.44 6.25
C ALA A 57 -2.90 -10.13 5.56
N ALA A 58 -2.37 -10.25 4.34
CA ALA A 58 -2.28 -9.11 3.43
C ALA A 58 -2.80 -9.52 2.05
N VAL A 59 -3.38 -8.55 1.32
CA VAL A 59 -3.92 -8.76 -0.03
C VAL A 59 -3.51 -7.61 -0.94
N ALA A 60 -3.01 -7.93 -2.15
CA ALA A 60 -2.47 -6.97 -3.08
C ALA A 60 -3.26 -6.94 -4.41
N PRO A 61 -4.23 -6.02 -4.58
CA PRO A 61 -4.94 -5.83 -5.86
C PRO A 61 -4.05 -5.18 -6.91
N ALA A 62 -4.30 -5.52 -8.19
CA ALA A 62 -3.62 -4.92 -9.33
C ALA A 62 -4.41 -3.75 -9.96
N ASN A 63 -5.70 -3.63 -9.68
CA ASN A 63 -6.58 -2.64 -10.31
C ASN A 63 -7.81 -2.34 -9.43
N THR A 64 -8.53 -1.30 -9.82
CA THR A 64 -9.75 -0.84 -9.10
C THR A 64 -10.84 -1.90 -9.04
N GLY A 65 -11.00 -2.74 -10.07
CA GLY A 65 -12.02 -3.79 -10.07
C GLY A 65 -11.73 -4.88 -9.04
N GLU A 66 -10.46 -5.29 -8.89
CA GLU A 66 -10.06 -6.21 -7.82
C GLU A 66 -10.24 -5.55 -6.45
N LEU A 67 -9.86 -4.28 -6.31
CA LEU A 67 -10.03 -3.52 -5.07
C LEU A 67 -11.50 -3.47 -4.63
N GLN A 68 -12.43 -3.16 -5.54
CA GLN A 68 -13.86 -3.13 -5.24
C GLN A 68 -14.36 -4.48 -4.71
N ARG A 69 -13.99 -5.59 -5.37
CA ARG A 69 -14.36 -6.94 -4.91
C ARG A 69 -13.78 -7.30 -3.54
N ILE A 70 -12.53 -6.89 -3.26
CA ILE A 70 -11.93 -7.07 -1.94
C ILE A 70 -12.73 -6.33 -0.88
N LEU A 71 -13.17 -5.08 -1.15
CA LEU A 71 -13.99 -4.32 -0.22
C LEU A 71 -15.36 -4.97 0.04
N GLU A 72 -15.97 -5.54 -0.99
CA GLU A 72 -17.23 -6.29 -0.86
C GLU A 72 -17.06 -7.54 0.02
N ILE A 73 -15.99 -8.31 -0.21
CA ILE A 73 -15.65 -9.48 0.60
C ILE A 73 -15.38 -9.06 2.05
N ALA A 74 -14.55 -8.05 2.28
CA ALA A 74 -14.23 -7.56 3.61
C ALA A 74 -15.49 -7.10 4.37
N ARG A 75 -16.41 -6.42 3.67
CA ARG A 75 -17.70 -6.00 4.23
C ARG A 75 -18.58 -7.21 4.58
N HIS A 76 -18.64 -8.22 3.72
CA HIS A 76 -19.42 -9.44 3.94
C HIS A 76 -18.98 -10.16 5.23
N TYR A 77 -17.67 -10.34 5.39
CA TYR A 77 -17.09 -10.99 6.57
C TYR A 77 -16.89 -10.05 7.77
N LYS A 78 -17.21 -8.75 7.63
CA LYS A 78 -16.92 -7.69 8.62
C LYS A 78 -15.44 -7.65 9.02
N ALA A 79 -14.55 -7.96 8.07
CA ALA A 79 -13.12 -7.99 8.27
C ALA A 79 -12.54 -6.57 8.20
N PRO A 80 -11.80 -6.12 9.22
CA PRO A 80 -11.19 -4.79 9.20
C PRO A 80 -10.00 -4.78 8.24
N LEU A 81 -9.89 -3.71 7.43
CA LEU A 81 -8.80 -3.49 6.50
C LEU A 81 -7.88 -2.37 6.99
N TRP A 82 -6.59 -2.54 6.74
CA TRP A 82 -5.56 -1.52 6.89
C TRP A 82 -4.89 -1.25 5.55
N THR A 83 -5.18 -0.10 4.96
CA THR A 83 -4.70 0.22 3.60
C THR A 83 -3.33 0.87 3.65
N ILE A 84 -2.42 0.38 2.81
CA ILE A 84 -1.10 0.97 2.59
C ILE A 84 -0.86 1.21 1.09
N SER A 85 -0.06 2.22 0.78
CA SER A 85 0.53 2.45 -0.54
C SER A 85 1.77 1.57 -0.70
N THR A 86 2.98 2.13 -0.58
CA THR A 86 4.22 1.35 -0.60
C THR A 86 4.64 0.78 0.76
N GLY A 87 3.95 1.15 1.84
CA GLY A 87 4.27 0.72 3.21
C GLY A 87 5.54 1.33 3.79
N LYS A 88 6.12 2.36 3.15
CA LYS A 88 7.38 3.00 3.55
C LYS A 88 7.18 4.39 4.15
N ASN A 89 6.14 4.56 4.93
CA ASN A 89 5.87 5.82 5.64
C ASN A 89 6.54 5.81 7.02
N PHE A 90 7.85 5.64 7.04
CA PHE A 90 8.65 5.54 8.26
C PHE A 90 8.39 6.70 9.22
N ALA A 91 8.35 6.41 10.52
CA ALA A 91 8.03 7.32 11.63
C ALA A 91 6.58 7.88 11.65
N TYR A 92 5.76 7.58 10.65
CA TYR A 92 4.35 8.01 10.59
C TYR A 92 3.38 6.83 10.49
N GLY A 93 3.77 5.66 10.97
CA GLY A 93 3.02 4.43 10.91
C GLY A 93 3.31 3.64 9.62
N GLY A 94 4.34 2.86 9.58
CA GLY A 94 4.78 2.01 8.46
C GLY A 94 3.68 1.08 7.88
N PRO A 95 4.03 -0.12 7.45
CA PRO A 95 3.04 -1.03 6.85
C PRO A 95 2.13 -1.70 7.89
N ALA A 96 2.52 -1.69 9.18
CA ALA A 96 1.82 -2.40 10.23
C ALA A 96 0.45 -1.78 10.56
N PRO A 97 -0.60 -2.59 10.77
CA PRO A 97 -1.91 -2.10 11.16
C PRO A 97 -1.91 -1.55 12.59
N ARG A 98 -2.83 -0.63 12.88
CA ARG A 98 -2.96 -0.03 14.22
C ARG A 98 -3.44 -1.02 15.29
N LYS A 99 -4.07 -2.12 14.89
CA LYS A 99 -4.54 -3.19 15.77
C LYS A 99 -4.22 -4.54 15.14
N ALA A 100 -3.83 -5.49 15.97
CA ALA A 100 -3.59 -6.86 15.55
C ALA A 100 -4.83 -7.48 14.88
N GLY A 101 -4.58 -8.37 13.93
CA GLY A 101 -5.62 -9.10 13.23
C GLY A 101 -6.26 -8.37 12.05
N TYR A 102 -5.91 -7.10 11.79
CA TYR A 102 -6.40 -6.42 10.57
C TYR A 102 -5.75 -7.03 9.32
N ILE A 103 -6.50 -7.03 8.22
CA ILE A 103 -5.98 -7.44 6.91
C ILE A 103 -5.33 -6.23 6.24
N VAL A 104 -4.07 -6.36 5.85
CA VAL A 104 -3.38 -5.30 5.10
C VAL A 104 -3.84 -5.31 3.65
N LEU A 105 -4.34 -4.18 3.18
CA LEU A 105 -4.64 -3.92 1.78
C LEU A 105 -3.44 -3.21 1.15
N ASP A 106 -2.60 -3.98 0.45
CA ASP A 106 -1.35 -3.51 -0.12
C ASP A 106 -1.54 -3.04 -1.58
N LEU A 107 -1.49 -1.73 -1.80
CA LEU A 107 -1.75 -1.14 -3.11
C LEU A 107 -0.50 -1.05 -4.02
N LYS A 108 0.62 -1.69 -3.66
CA LYS A 108 1.88 -1.63 -4.43
C LYS A 108 1.75 -2.06 -5.88
N ARG A 109 0.84 -2.98 -6.21
CA ARG A 109 0.62 -3.46 -7.58
C ARG A 109 -0.12 -2.45 -8.46
N MET A 110 -0.84 -1.50 -7.87
CA MET A 110 -1.48 -0.40 -8.58
C MET A 110 -0.44 0.72 -8.78
N ASN A 111 0.47 0.55 -9.75
CA ASN A 111 1.67 1.37 -9.89
C ASN A 111 1.82 2.05 -11.26
N ARG A 112 0.72 2.32 -11.94
CA ARG A 112 0.73 3.02 -13.22
C ARG A 112 0.81 4.53 -13.03
N ILE A 113 1.60 5.19 -13.89
CA ILE A 113 1.59 6.64 -14.07
C ILE A 113 0.61 6.93 -15.19
N LEU A 114 -0.50 7.59 -14.88
CA LEU A 114 -1.64 7.75 -15.78
C LEU A 114 -1.48 8.99 -16.67
N GLU A 115 -0.97 10.08 -16.10
CA GLU A 115 -0.78 11.36 -16.81
C GLU A 115 0.39 12.12 -16.21
N VAL A 116 1.14 12.83 -17.05
CA VAL A 116 2.09 13.87 -16.64
C VAL A 116 1.75 15.12 -17.44
N ASN A 117 1.39 16.19 -16.75
CA ASN A 117 1.02 17.47 -17.35
C ASN A 117 2.09 18.53 -17.07
N GLU A 118 2.99 18.74 -18.02
CA GLU A 118 4.08 19.70 -17.87
C GLU A 118 3.61 21.17 -17.83
N LYS A 119 2.52 21.48 -18.51
CA LYS A 119 1.98 22.86 -18.56
C LYS A 119 1.49 23.28 -17.16
N HIS A 120 0.84 22.38 -16.44
CA HIS A 120 0.26 22.64 -15.15
C HIS A 120 1.08 22.10 -13.98
N GLY A 121 2.17 21.37 -14.24
CA GLY A 121 3.11 20.88 -13.23
C GLY A 121 2.51 19.81 -12.30
N TYR A 122 1.69 18.89 -12.81
CA TYR A 122 1.14 17.78 -12.02
C TYR A 122 1.33 16.42 -12.71
N ALA A 123 1.25 15.36 -11.93
CA ALA A 123 1.15 13.99 -12.42
C ALA A 123 -0.03 13.28 -11.73
N VAL A 124 -0.76 12.46 -12.50
CA VAL A 124 -1.79 11.56 -12.01
C VAL A 124 -1.21 10.16 -11.94
N VAL A 125 -1.18 9.58 -10.77
CA VAL A 125 -0.53 8.29 -10.51
C VAL A 125 -1.42 7.37 -9.67
N GLU A 126 -1.26 6.07 -9.86
CA GLU A 126 -1.88 5.09 -8.97
C GLU A 126 -1.17 5.05 -7.60
N PRO A 127 -1.85 4.58 -6.54
CA PRO A 127 -1.37 4.68 -5.16
C PRO A 127 -0.07 3.89 -4.87
N GLY A 128 0.27 2.89 -5.68
CA GLY A 128 1.49 2.10 -5.55
C GLY A 128 2.72 2.73 -6.20
N VAL A 129 2.59 3.85 -6.92
CA VAL A 129 3.73 4.53 -7.54
C VAL A 129 4.62 5.13 -6.47
N SER A 130 5.90 4.78 -6.49
CA SER A 130 6.91 5.41 -5.65
C SER A 130 7.47 6.70 -6.27
N TYR A 131 8.10 7.54 -5.44
CA TYR A 131 8.82 8.72 -5.96
C TYR A 131 9.91 8.35 -6.95
N PHE A 132 10.56 7.20 -6.77
CA PHE A 132 11.55 6.71 -7.73
C PHE A 132 10.94 6.30 -9.06
N ASP A 133 9.76 5.68 -9.04
CA ASP A 133 9.09 5.29 -10.28
C ASP A 133 8.68 6.53 -11.07
N LEU A 134 8.13 7.54 -10.39
CA LEU A 134 7.80 8.81 -11.00
C LEU A 134 9.04 9.53 -11.53
N TYR A 135 10.13 9.58 -10.75
CA TYR A 135 11.40 10.17 -11.19
C TYR A 135 11.95 9.51 -12.46
N ARG A 136 12.03 8.17 -12.47
CA ARG A 136 12.49 7.43 -13.65
C ARG A 136 11.60 7.67 -14.87
N HIS A 137 10.30 7.76 -14.64
CA HIS A 137 9.35 8.07 -15.72
C HIS A 137 9.59 9.47 -16.29
N LEU A 138 9.73 10.49 -15.45
CA LEU A 138 10.03 11.87 -15.88
C LEU A 138 11.34 11.94 -16.67
N GLN A 139 12.38 11.23 -16.23
CA GLN A 139 13.63 11.12 -16.97
C GLN A 139 13.43 10.46 -18.34
N LYS A 140 12.67 9.37 -18.38
CA LYS A 140 12.41 8.61 -19.62
C LYS A 140 11.68 9.44 -20.69
N ILE A 141 10.74 10.29 -20.28
CA ILE A 141 9.99 11.17 -21.20
C ILE A 141 10.70 12.50 -21.48
N GLY A 142 11.89 12.73 -20.91
CA GLY A 142 12.64 13.98 -21.06
C GLY A 142 11.97 15.19 -20.40
N SER A 143 11.14 14.97 -19.40
CA SER A 143 10.41 16.03 -18.70
C SER A 143 11.35 16.96 -17.93
N LYS A 144 11.03 18.25 -17.94
CA LYS A 144 11.72 19.29 -17.13
C LYS A 144 11.12 19.43 -15.72
N LEU A 145 10.12 18.65 -15.38
CA LEU A 145 9.52 18.66 -14.07
C LEU A 145 10.45 18.03 -13.03
N TRP A 146 10.38 18.55 -11.82
CA TRP A 146 11.12 18.06 -10.66
C TRP A 146 10.16 17.60 -9.59
N ILE A 147 10.53 16.54 -8.86
CA ILE A 147 9.76 16.07 -7.71
C ILE A 147 10.32 16.76 -6.47
N ASP A 148 9.50 17.62 -5.85
CA ASP A 148 9.82 18.24 -4.57
C ASP A 148 9.24 17.39 -3.44
N CYS A 149 10.09 16.58 -2.82
CA CYS A 149 9.69 15.75 -1.70
C CYS A 149 10.84 15.56 -0.72
N ALA A 150 10.58 15.82 0.56
CA ALA A 150 11.54 15.65 1.65
C ALA A 150 11.52 14.22 2.25
N ARG A 151 10.87 13.25 1.57
CA ARG A 151 10.66 11.91 2.12
C ARG A 151 11.70 10.90 1.62
N PRO A 152 12.00 9.86 2.44
CA PRO A 152 12.96 8.85 2.06
C PRO A 152 12.57 8.16 0.76
N ALA A 153 13.60 7.82 0.03
CA ALA A 153 13.56 7.02 -1.17
C ALA A 153 12.67 5.78 -1.04
N GLY A 154 11.77 5.59 -1.98
CA GLY A 154 10.83 4.46 -2.01
C GLY A 154 9.50 4.68 -1.30
N ALA A 155 9.28 5.84 -0.64
CA ALA A 155 7.95 6.22 -0.21
C ALA A 155 7.02 6.37 -1.43
N GLY A 156 5.73 6.03 -1.26
CA GLY A 156 4.74 6.22 -2.31
C GLY A 156 4.44 7.68 -2.56
N CYS A 157 4.08 8.02 -3.79
CA CYS A 157 3.59 9.34 -4.16
C CYS A 157 2.25 9.67 -3.46
N CYS A 158 1.50 8.65 -3.05
CA CYS A 158 0.25 8.78 -2.34
C CYS A 158 0.37 8.19 -0.92
N PRO A 159 0.86 8.94 0.07
CA PRO A 159 0.66 8.56 1.46
C PRO A 159 -0.83 8.73 1.78
N ILE A 160 -1.41 7.79 2.50
CA ILE A 160 -2.84 7.77 2.91
C ILE A 160 -3.24 8.98 3.80
N ARG A 161 -2.37 9.92 3.97
CA ARG A 161 -2.64 11.24 4.55
C ARG A 161 -2.29 12.30 3.51
N TRP A 162 -3.30 12.78 2.80
CA TRP A 162 -3.39 14.05 2.07
C TRP A 162 -2.10 14.89 2.03
N SER A 163 -1.05 14.39 1.43
CA SER A 163 0.08 15.20 1.05
C SER A 163 0.21 15.12 -0.46
N MET A 164 -0.15 16.19 -1.13
CA MET A 164 0.05 16.34 -2.55
C MET A 164 1.54 16.13 -2.85
N ALA A 165 1.84 15.22 -3.77
CA ALA A 165 3.15 15.20 -4.39
C ALA A 165 3.22 16.43 -5.30
N TRP A 166 3.91 17.47 -4.84
CA TRP A 166 4.15 18.65 -5.65
C TRP A 166 5.21 18.28 -6.68
N VAL A 167 4.84 18.37 -7.94
CA VAL A 167 5.78 18.34 -9.06
C VAL A 167 6.04 19.79 -9.42
N THR A 168 7.24 20.29 -9.14
CA THR A 168 7.61 21.68 -9.45
C THR A 168 8.46 21.75 -10.71
N ARG A 169 8.35 22.84 -11.46
CA ARG A 169 9.30 23.13 -12.54
C ARG A 169 10.67 23.45 -11.94
N ARG A 170 11.72 22.89 -12.49
CA ARG A 170 13.07 23.39 -12.24
C ARG A 170 13.09 24.88 -12.61
N MET A 171 13.29 25.76 -11.64
CA MET A 171 13.62 27.15 -11.98
C MET A 171 14.92 27.12 -12.77
N ALA A 172 14.88 27.58 -14.01
CA ALA A 172 16.09 27.87 -14.74
C ALA A 172 16.81 29.00 -13.98
N THR A 173 17.98 28.71 -13.44
CA THR A 173 18.89 29.75 -12.97
C THR A 173 19.28 30.56 -14.22
N ILE A 174 18.87 31.81 -14.26
CA ILE A 174 19.29 32.82 -15.24
C ILE A 174 20.80 33.11 -15.02
#